data_2ce948a3f99f8e64e2ef4aa3e939ff57
#
_entry.id   2ce948a3f99f8e64e2ef4aa3e939ff57
#
_cell.length_a   1.000
_cell.length_b   1.000
_cell.length_c   1.000
_cell.angle_alpha   90.00
_cell.angle_beta   90.00
_cell.angle_gamma   90.00
#
_symmetry.space_group_name_H-M   'P 1'
#
loop_
_entity.id
_entity.type
_entity.pdbx_description
1 polymer ?
#
loop_
_entity_poly.entity_id
_entity_poly.type
_entity_poly.pdbx_seq_one_letter_code
_entity_poly.pdbx_strand_id
1 'polypeptide(L)'
;MNKDLTVGKPESVLWRFCLPLFGSVIFQQLYNIADSLVAGKFINESALAAVGNSYEITLIFIAFAFGCNMGCSVIVSRLFGAKEYRNMKTAVSTTFIFTAVLLAVMVIAGLFTSRELLALIHTPDDIMDASLLYLNIYIYGLPFMFFYNIATGIFSALGDSRTPFIFLAISSVSNIFVDILFVKSFQMGIAGVAWATFLCQGVSAVLAVAVVIRRLTGIKTEGRFRFFDGSILKQILVVAIPSTLQQSFISIGNIIIQSVINDFGTSVIAGYSAAVKLNNLVITSLTTLGNGISNYTAQNIGAGKIDRIRSGFKASLKLVWLLCIPFALLYFTCGRWLLLLFLDNPTATAIK
;
A
#
# COMPACT_ATOMS: atom_id res chain seq x y z
N MET A 1 15.22 9.60 -12.37
CA MET A 1 16.70 9.53 -12.23
C MET A 1 17.00 8.74 -10.97
N ASN A 2 17.82 7.69 -11.09
CA ASN A 2 18.28 6.93 -9.91
C ASN A 2 19.08 7.87 -9.01
N LYS A 3 18.76 7.90 -7.72
CA LYS A 3 19.47 8.71 -6.73
C LYS A 3 20.21 7.81 -5.76
N ASP A 4 21.49 8.04 -5.64
CA ASP A 4 22.33 7.37 -4.67
C ASP A 4 22.06 7.96 -3.28
N LEU A 5 21.39 7.21 -2.41
CA LEU A 5 21.09 7.61 -1.04
C LEU A 5 22.33 7.55 -0.13
N THR A 6 23.45 7.07 -0.65
CA THR A 6 24.72 6.98 0.09
C THR A 6 25.57 8.24 -0.02
N VAL A 7 25.11 9.28 -0.75
CA VAL A 7 25.84 10.53 -1.02
C VAL A 7 25.05 11.73 -0.55
N GLY A 8 25.71 12.77 -0.04
CA GLY A 8 25.12 14.00 0.47
C GLY A 8 24.80 13.96 1.98
N LYS A 9 24.27 15.05 2.54
CA LYS A 9 23.91 15.12 3.97
C LYS A 9 22.69 14.19 4.24
N PRO A 10 22.75 13.26 5.21
CA PRO A 10 21.70 12.28 5.48
C PRO A 10 20.31 12.90 5.63
N GLU A 11 20.20 14.00 6.39
CA GLU A 11 18.95 14.72 6.61
C GLU A 11 18.31 15.22 5.31
N SER A 12 19.11 15.90 4.45
CA SER A 12 18.62 16.41 3.16
C SER A 12 18.23 15.29 2.19
N VAL A 13 18.98 14.18 2.20
CA VAL A 13 18.70 13.01 1.38
C VAL A 13 17.38 12.38 1.79
N LEU A 14 17.18 12.14 3.10
CA LEU A 14 15.95 11.57 3.65
C LEU A 14 14.73 12.46 3.38
N TRP A 15 14.81 13.77 3.62
CA TRP A 15 13.73 14.69 3.33
C TRP A 15 13.30 14.64 1.86
N ARG A 16 14.24 14.77 0.94
CA ARG A 16 13.97 14.76 -0.50
C ARG A 16 13.44 13.42 -1.00
N PHE A 17 13.77 12.34 -0.30
CA PHE A 17 13.30 11.00 -0.63
C PHE A 17 11.92 10.72 -0.01
N CYS A 18 11.69 11.09 1.24
CA CYS A 18 10.46 10.78 1.96
C CYS A 18 9.29 11.71 1.58
N LEU A 19 9.56 12.98 1.19
CA LEU A 19 8.49 13.93 0.88
C LEU A 19 7.56 13.46 -0.27
N PRO A 20 8.04 12.95 -1.42
CA PRO A 20 7.15 12.40 -2.44
C PRO A 20 6.40 11.14 -1.98
N LEU A 21 7.02 10.30 -1.14
CA LEU A 21 6.34 9.13 -0.55
C LEU A 21 5.17 9.57 0.33
N PHE A 22 5.34 10.65 1.07
CA PHE A 22 4.26 11.29 1.83
C PHE A 22 3.10 11.75 0.94
N GLY A 23 3.42 12.43 -0.16
CA GLY A 23 2.43 12.81 -1.16
C GLY A 23 1.66 11.61 -1.70
N SER A 24 2.32 10.46 -1.88
CA SER A 24 1.68 9.21 -2.30
C SER A 24 0.60 8.75 -1.32
N VAL A 25 0.84 8.86 -0.01
CA VAL A 25 -0.15 8.50 1.02
C VAL A 25 -1.40 9.37 0.92
N ILE A 26 -1.23 10.68 0.71
CA ILE A 26 -2.36 11.61 0.57
C ILE A 26 -3.22 11.21 -0.63
N PHE A 27 -2.62 10.97 -1.80
CA PHE A 27 -3.35 10.54 -2.99
C PHE A 27 -4.04 9.19 -2.81
N GLN A 28 -3.40 8.25 -2.11
CA GLN A 28 -4.00 6.95 -1.79
C GLN A 28 -5.23 7.10 -0.89
N GLN A 29 -5.19 7.98 0.11
CA GLN A 29 -6.34 8.23 0.97
C GLN A 29 -7.47 8.95 0.24
N LEU A 30 -7.14 9.93 -0.61
CA LEU A 30 -8.14 10.58 -1.46
C LEU A 30 -8.84 9.59 -2.40
N TYR A 31 -8.09 8.67 -2.99
CA TYR A 31 -8.63 7.59 -3.80
C TYR A 31 -9.62 6.71 -3.00
N ASN A 32 -9.22 6.19 -1.84
CA ASN A 32 -10.08 5.35 -1.00
C ASN A 32 -11.39 6.06 -0.57
N ILE A 33 -11.30 7.36 -0.30
CA ILE A 33 -12.48 8.18 0.04
C ILE A 33 -13.37 8.34 -1.19
N ALA A 34 -12.78 8.59 -2.36
CA ALA A 34 -13.55 8.79 -3.60
C ALA A 34 -14.31 7.52 -4.00
N ASP A 35 -13.68 6.34 -3.98
CA ASP A 35 -14.33 5.05 -4.26
C ASP A 35 -15.55 4.83 -3.35
N SER A 36 -15.37 5.09 -2.06
CA SER A 36 -16.45 4.96 -1.07
C SER A 36 -17.60 5.95 -1.33
N LEU A 37 -17.26 7.19 -1.72
CA LEU A 37 -18.26 8.21 -2.07
C LEU A 37 -19.01 7.85 -3.35
N VAL A 38 -18.31 7.32 -4.36
CA VAL A 38 -18.95 6.89 -5.62
C VAL A 38 -19.91 5.74 -5.37
N ALA A 39 -19.49 4.72 -4.61
CA ALA A 39 -20.34 3.59 -4.25
C ALA A 39 -21.59 4.06 -3.45
N GLY A 40 -21.40 4.89 -2.44
CA GLY A 40 -22.51 5.34 -1.57
C GLY A 40 -23.47 6.33 -2.24
N LYS A 41 -22.96 7.31 -3.01
CA LYS A 41 -23.81 8.37 -3.59
C LYS A 41 -24.46 8.01 -4.92
N PHE A 42 -23.77 7.22 -5.76
CA PHE A 42 -24.22 6.97 -7.12
C PHE A 42 -24.81 5.57 -7.33
N ILE A 43 -24.65 4.67 -6.35
CA ILE A 43 -25.26 3.34 -6.41
C ILE A 43 -26.33 3.24 -5.31
N ASN A 44 -25.96 2.75 -4.13
CA ASN A 44 -26.82 2.63 -2.95
C ASN A 44 -26.01 2.25 -1.71
N GLU A 45 -26.68 2.22 -0.54
CA GLU A 45 -26.07 1.83 0.73
C GLU A 45 -25.59 0.38 0.73
N SER A 46 -26.31 -0.54 0.08
CA SER A 46 -25.92 -1.95 -0.02
C SER A 46 -24.62 -2.12 -0.80
N ALA A 47 -24.39 -1.32 -1.86
CA ALA A 47 -23.14 -1.34 -2.62
C ALA A 47 -21.96 -0.84 -1.78
N LEU A 48 -22.16 0.23 -0.99
CA LEU A 48 -21.15 0.72 -0.05
C LEU A 48 -20.81 -0.34 1.00
N ALA A 49 -21.83 -1.01 1.55
CA ALA A 49 -21.65 -2.10 2.50
C ALA A 49 -20.89 -3.29 1.88
N ALA A 50 -21.22 -3.67 0.64
CA ALA A 50 -20.54 -4.76 -0.07
C ALA A 50 -19.06 -4.46 -0.35
N VAL A 51 -18.72 -3.22 -0.76
CA VAL A 51 -17.32 -2.78 -0.94
C VAL A 51 -16.58 -2.83 0.39
N GLY A 52 -17.17 -2.27 1.46
CA GLY A 52 -16.57 -2.26 2.80
C GLY A 52 -16.33 -3.67 3.34
N ASN A 53 -17.30 -4.55 3.20
CA ASN A 53 -17.22 -5.94 3.66
C ASN A 53 -16.13 -6.73 2.90
N SER A 54 -16.06 -6.57 1.57
CA SER A 54 -15.04 -7.20 0.75
C SER A 54 -13.64 -6.66 1.06
N TYR A 55 -13.52 -5.41 1.49
CA TYR A 55 -12.24 -4.77 1.82
C TYR A 55 -11.49 -5.51 2.94
N GLU A 56 -12.18 -6.03 3.95
CA GLU A 56 -11.54 -6.79 5.03
C GLU A 56 -10.79 -8.02 4.51
N ILE A 57 -11.35 -8.72 3.51
CA ILE A 57 -10.67 -9.85 2.87
C ILE A 57 -9.50 -9.37 2.01
N THR A 58 -9.65 -8.22 1.33
CA THR A 58 -8.56 -7.68 0.51
C THR A 58 -7.32 -7.32 1.32
N LEU A 59 -7.46 -7.00 2.62
CA LEU A 59 -6.34 -6.73 3.52
C LEU A 59 -5.36 -7.91 3.63
N ILE A 60 -5.85 -9.14 3.49
CA ILE A 60 -5.00 -10.34 3.46
C ILE A 60 -4.06 -10.29 2.24
N PHE A 61 -4.61 -10.02 1.06
CA PHE A 61 -3.84 -9.92 -0.18
C PHE A 61 -2.85 -8.74 -0.14
N ILE A 62 -3.29 -7.60 0.43
CA ILE A 62 -2.45 -6.41 0.62
C ILE A 62 -1.26 -6.73 1.53
N ALA A 63 -1.43 -7.52 2.60
CA ALA A 63 -0.34 -7.92 3.48
C ALA A 63 0.75 -8.72 2.75
N PHE A 64 0.36 -9.64 1.87
CA PHE A 64 1.32 -10.38 1.03
C PHE A 64 2.03 -9.48 0.01
N ALA A 65 1.28 -8.57 -0.64
CA ALA A 65 1.88 -7.61 -1.58
C ALA A 65 2.89 -6.70 -0.88
N PHE A 66 2.56 -6.23 0.33
CA PHE A 66 3.46 -5.43 1.17
C PHE A 66 4.73 -6.20 1.54
N GLY A 67 4.61 -7.47 1.96
CA GLY A 67 5.76 -8.32 2.27
C GLY A 67 6.68 -8.52 1.07
N CYS A 68 6.12 -8.82 -0.11
CA CYS A 68 6.89 -8.96 -1.35
C CYS A 68 7.60 -7.65 -1.73
N ASN A 69 6.90 -6.51 -1.58
CA ASN A 69 7.50 -5.19 -1.80
C ASN A 69 8.69 -4.95 -0.87
N MET A 70 8.53 -5.17 0.44
CA MET A 70 9.58 -4.96 1.44
C MET A 70 10.77 -5.87 1.21
N GLY A 71 10.55 -7.18 0.97
CA GLY A 71 11.61 -8.13 0.69
C GLY A 71 12.43 -7.74 -0.53
N CYS A 72 11.76 -7.41 -1.65
CA CYS A 72 12.40 -6.96 -2.87
C CYS A 72 13.16 -5.64 -2.64
N SER A 73 12.48 -4.64 -2.11
CA SER A 73 12.98 -3.28 -1.94
C SER A 73 14.27 -3.23 -1.10
N VAL A 74 14.30 -3.92 0.05
CA VAL A 74 15.46 -3.95 0.95
C VAL A 74 16.67 -4.67 0.30
N ILE A 75 16.45 -5.83 -0.34
CA ILE A 75 17.55 -6.57 -0.95
C ILE A 75 18.09 -5.86 -2.19
N VAL A 76 17.21 -5.31 -3.03
CA VAL A 76 17.61 -4.51 -4.20
C VAL A 76 18.36 -3.24 -3.75
N SER A 77 17.89 -2.54 -2.70
CA SER A 77 18.57 -1.38 -2.12
C SER A 77 19.99 -1.71 -1.67
N ARG A 78 20.16 -2.81 -0.94
CA ARG A 78 21.48 -3.26 -0.47
C ARG A 78 22.44 -3.55 -1.62
N LEU A 79 21.97 -4.30 -2.62
CA LEU A 79 22.79 -4.65 -3.79
C LEU A 79 23.11 -3.42 -4.66
N PHE A 80 22.16 -2.46 -4.75
CA PHE A 80 22.39 -1.19 -5.43
C PHE A 80 23.47 -0.36 -4.71
N GLY A 81 23.40 -0.26 -3.38
CA GLY A 81 24.39 0.43 -2.56
C GLY A 81 25.79 -0.22 -2.63
N ALA A 82 25.84 -1.55 -2.70
CA ALA A 82 27.08 -2.32 -2.90
C ALA A 82 27.64 -2.22 -4.34
N LYS A 83 26.89 -1.60 -5.27
CA LYS A 83 27.20 -1.57 -6.72
C LYS A 83 27.22 -2.95 -7.38
N GLU A 84 26.60 -3.94 -6.76
CA GLU A 84 26.45 -5.30 -7.28
C GLU A 84 25.29 -5.38 -8.27
N TYR A 85 25.38 -4.64 -9.38
CA TYR A 85 24.25 -4.48 -10.32
C TYR A 85 23.81 -5.79 -10.99
N ARG A 86 24.72 -6.76 -11.16
CA ARG A 86 24.38 -8.09 -11.67
C ARG A 86 23.46 -8.83 -10.71
N ASN A 87 23.83 -8.92 -9.44
CA ASN A 87 23.03 -9.56 -8.41
C ASN A 87 21.72 -8.80 -8.17
N MET A 88 21.73 -7.48 -8.27
CA MET A 88 20.55 -6.63 -8.19
C MET A 88 19.53 -6.98 -9.30
N LYS A 89 19.96 -7.12 -10.56
CA LYS A 89 19.06 -7.55 -11.64
C LYS A 89 18.54 -8.97 -11.42
N THR A 90 19.38 -9.88 -10.93
CA THR A 90 18.96 -11.23 -10.53
C THR A 90 17.91 -11.17 -9.41
N ALA A 91 18.08 -10.31 -8.40
CA ALA A 91 17.11 -10.15 -7.32
C ALA A 91 15.75 -9.66 -7.83
N VAL A 92 15.74 -8.68 -8.72
CA VAL A 92 14.51 -8.19 -9.35
C VAL A 92 13.81 -9.31 -10.14
N SER A 93 14.54 -9.99 -11.03
CA SER A 93 13.98 -11.10 -11.82
C SER A 93 13.47 -12.25 -10.95
N THR A 94 14.24 -12.65 -9.92
CA THR A 94 13.84 -13.66 -8.93
C THR A 94 12.54 -13.26 -8.21
N THR A 95 12.41 -11.98 -7.82
CA THR A 95 11.19 -11.48 -7.17
C THR A 95 9.99 -11.56 -8.12
N PHE A 96 10.12 -11.11 -9.37
CA PHE A 96 9.02 -11.18 -10.34
C PHE A 96 8.57 -12.61 -10.59
N ILE A 97 9.50 -13.56 -10.77
CA ILE A 97 9.19 -14.98 -10.98
C ILE A 97 8.51 -15.58 -9.75
N PHE A 98 9.07 -15.37 -8.55
CA PHE A 98 8.48 -15.85 -7.32
C PHE A 98 7.06 -15.30 -7.11
N THR A 99 6.89 -13.99 -7.33
CA THR A 99 5.59 -13.35 -7.19
C THR A 99 4.59 -13.85 -8.22
N ALA A 100 4.99 -14.12 -9.46
CA ALA A 100 4.11 -14.70 -10.47
C ALA A 100 3.58 -16.08 -10.03
N VAL A 101 4.44 -16.92 -9.45
CA VAL A 101 4.04 -18.24 -8.90
C VAL A 101 3.11 -18.06 -7.70
N LEU A 102 3.45 -17.18 -6.77
CA LEU A 102 2.63 -16.88 -5.60
C LEU A 102 1.24 -16.36 -6.01
N LEU A 103 1.18 -15.46 -6.99
CA LEU A 103 -0.06 -14.93 -7.54
C LEU A 103 -0.94 -15.99 -8.18
N ALA A 104 -0.35 -16.92 -8.96
CA ALA A 104 -1.11 -18.00 -9.53
C ALA A 104 -1.82 -18.83 -8.44
N VAL A 105 -1.11 -19.14 -7.35
CA VAL A 105 -1.70 -19.83 -6.19
C VAL A 105 -2.76 -18.97 -5.51
N MET A 106 -2.49 -17.69 -5.25
CA MET A 106 -3.42 -16.80 -4.55
C MET A 106 -4.69 -16.51 -5.35
N VAL A 107 -4.58 -16.31 -6.67
CA VAL A 107 -5.75 -16.09 -7.54
C VAL A 107 -6.61 -17.34 -7.59
N ILE A 108 -6.01 -18.50 -7.81
CA ILE A 108 -6.74 -19.76 -7.85
C ILE A 108 -7.42 -20.02 -6.48
N ALA A 109 -6.65 -20.00 -5.39
CA ALA A 109 -7.20 -20.19 -4.05
C ALA A 109 -8.29 -19.17 -3.73
N GLY A 110 -8.03 -17.88 -3.99
CA GLY A 110 -8.96 -16.80 -3.73
C GLY A 110 -10.30 -16.95 -4.44
N LEU A 111 -10.29 -17.30 -5.74
CA LEU A 111 -11.52 -17.51 -6.51
C LEU A 111 -12.33 -18.71 -6.01
N PHE A 112 -11.66 -19.80 -5.62
CA PHE A 112 -12.34 -20.97 -5.08
C PHE A 112 -12.86 -20.78 -3.65
N THR A 113 -12.24 -19.92 -2.85
CA THR A 113 -12.60 -19.70 -1.43
C THR A 113 -13.28 -18.36 -1.17
N SER A 114 -13.54 -17.54 -2.19
CA SER A 114 -14.09 -16.18 -2.01
C SER A 114 -15.46 -16.19 -1.29
N ARG A 115 -16.34 -17.14 -1.60
CA ARG A 115 -17.65 -17.28 -0.98
C ARG A 115 -17.53 -17.73 0.48
N GLU A 116 -16.66 -18.69 0.75
CA GLU A 116 -16.39 -19.21 2.09
C GLU A 116 -15.74 -18.14 2.98
N LEU A 117 -14.84 -17.34 2.43
CA LEU A 117 -14.21 -16.23 3.15
C LEU A 117 -15.25 -15.15 3.53
N LEU A 118 -16.15 -14.81 2.61
CA LEU A 118 -17.26 -13.89 2.89
C LEU A 118 -18.22 -14.47 3.93
N ALA A 119 -18.54 -15.76 3.84
CA ALA A 119 -19.37 -16.44 4.86
C ALA A 119 -18.70 -16.47 6.22
N LEU A 120 -17.38 -16.67 6.28
CA LEU A 120 -16.60 -16.70 7.53
C LEU A 120 -16.66 -15.35 8.29
N ILE A 121 -16.72 -14.24 7.57
CA ILE A 121 -16.86 -12.90 8.17
C ILE A 121 -18.33 -12.52 8.41
N HIS A 122 -19.26 -13.48 8.31
CA HIS A 122 -20.71 -13.29 8.52
C HIS A 122 -21.32 -12.23 7.61
N THR A 123 -20.96 -12.24 6.32
CA THR A 123 -21.55 -11.36 5.31
C THR A 123 -23.07 -11.59 5.26
N PRO A 124 -23.92 -10.55 5.41
CA PRO A 124 -25.36 -10.68 5.26
C PRO A 124 -25.77 -11.16 3.86
N ASP A 125 -26.84 -11.97 3.79
CA ASP A 125 -27.30 -12.60 2.55
C ASP A 125 -27.70 -11.57 1.47
N ASP A 126 -28.24 -10.42 1.88
CA ASP A 126 -28.70 -9.35 1.00
C ASP A 126 -27.57 -8.64 0.24
N ILE A 127 -26.35 -8.69 0.77
CA ILE A 127 -25.15 -8.11 0.11
C ILE A 127 -24.15 -9.16 -0.34
N MET A 128 -24.40 -10.46 -0.11
CA MET A 128 -23.45 -11.55 -0.41
C MET A 128 -23.05 -11.58 -1.88
N ASP A 129 -24.01 -11.54 -2.79
CA ASP A 129 -23.73 -11.62 -4.23
C ASP A 129 -22.97 -10.40 -4.75
N ALA A 130 -23.31 -9.20 -4.23
CA ALA A 130 -22.60 -7.95 -4.56
C ALA A 130 -21.17 -7.96 -4.03
N SER A 131 -20.96 -8.45 -2.81
CA SER A 131 -19.64 -8.61 -2.19
C SER A 131 -18.79 -9.63 -2.96
N LEU A 132 -19.39 -10.76 -3.34
CA LEU A 132 -18.71 -11.79 -4.11
C LEU A 132 -18.28 -11.30 -5.50
N LEU A 133 -19.16 -10.57 -6.19
CA LEU A 133 -18.87 -9.96 -7.49
C LEU A 133 -17.68 -9.00 -7.38
N TYR A 134 -17.71 -8.08 -6.40
CA TYR A 134 -16.64 -7.12 -6.16
C TYR A 134 -15.32 -7.82 -5.82
N LEU A 135 -15.35 -8.77 -4.88
CA LEU A 135 -14.18 -9.52 -4.45
C LEU A 135 -13.54 -10.32 -5.59
N ASN A 136 -14.33 -10.98 -6.43
CA ASN A 136 -13.82 -11.74 -7.57
C ASN A 136 -13.14 -10.84 -8.59
N ILE A 137 -13.71 -9.67 -8.91
CA ILE A 137 -13.07 -8.70 -9.81
C ILE A 137 -11.76 -8.20 -9.19
N TYR A 138 -11.75 -7.94 -7.88
CA TYR A 138 -10.53 -7.54 -7.16
C TYR A 138 -9.45 -8.62 -7.23
N ILE A 139 -9.82 -9.91 -7.06
CA ILE A 139 -8.91 -11.05 -7.16
C ILE A 139 -8.29 -11.15 -8.56
N TYR A 140 -9.06 -10.91 -9.63
CA TYR A 140 -8.50 -10.80 -10.98
C TYR A 140 -7.51 -9.64 -11.12
N GLY A 141 -7.65 -8.59 -10.34
CA GLY A 141 -6.74 -7.44 -10.28
C GLY A 141 -5.46 -7.66 -9.47
N LEU A 142 -5.37 -8.73 -8.67
CA LEU A 142 -4.20 -8.99 -7.82
C LEU A 142 -2.85 -8.96 -8.56
N PRO A 143 -2.71 -9.53 -9.78
CA PRO A 143 -1.45 -9.44 -10.53
C PRO A 143 -0.99 -8.01 -10.74
N PHE A 144 -1.89 -7.10 -11.08
CA PHE A 144 -1.56 -5.69 -11.29
C PHE A 144 -1.16 -5.01 -9.98
N MET A 145 -1.90 -5.27 -8.90
CA MET A 145 -1.59 -4.73 -7.59
C MET A 145 -0.20 -5.17 -7.10
N PHE A 146 0.12 -6.47 -7.20
CA PHE A 146 1.42 -6.99 -6.76
C PHE A 146 2.58 -6.47 -7.60
N PHE A 147 2.46 -6.52 -8.93
CA PHE A 147 3.53 -6.03 -9.81
C PHE A 147 3.73 -4.52 -9.69
N TYR A 148 2.67 -3.75 -9.48
CA TYR A 148 2.78 -2.33 -9.16
C TYR A 148 3.53 -2.10 -7.85
N ASN A 149 3.18 -2.85 -6.78
CA ASN A 149 3.85 -2.75 -5.49
C ASN A 149 5.34 -3.11 -5.59
N ILE A 150 5.71 -4.18 -6.31
CA ILE A 150 7.11 -4.53 -6.54
C ILE A 150 7.83 -3.44 -7.33
N ALA A 151 7.22 -2.91 -8.39
CA ALA A 151 7.80 -1.83 -9.18
C ALA A 151 8.06 -0.57 -8.32
N THR A 152 7.12 -0.19 -7.45
CA THR A 152 7.30 0.94 -6.52
C THR A 152 8.41 0.67 -5.50
N GLY A 153 8.53 -0.58 -5.01
CA GLY A 153 9.63 -1.02 -4.16
C GLY A 153 10.99 -0.89 -4.86
N ILE A 154 11.07 -1.29 -6.14
CA ILE A 154 12.30 -1.17 -6.94
C ILE A 154 12.65 0.30 -7.18
N PHE A 155 11.69 1.17 -7.51
CA PHE A 155 11.96 2.60 -7.63
C PHE A 155 12.52 3.17 -6.32
N SER A 156 11.91 2.84 -5.20
CA SER A 156 12.36 3.25 -3.87
C SER A 156 13.76 2.72 -3.57
N ALA A 157 14.04 1.47 -3.95
CA ALA A 157 15.35 0.84 -3.80
C ALA A 157 16.44 1.55 -4.63
N LEU A 158 16.09 2.10 -5.79
CA LEU A 158 16.96 2.92 -6.63
C LEU A 158 17.00 4.41 -6.22
N GLY A 159 16.42 4.75 -5.07
CA GLY A 159 16.38 6.11 -4.53
C GLY A 159 15.41 7.05 -5.26
N ASP A 160 14.49 6.52 -6.05
CA ASP A 160 13.49 7.32 -6.78
C ASP A 160 12.10 7.18 -6.15
N SER A 161 11.73 8.14 -5.34
CA SER A 161 10.39 8.26 -4.76
C SER A 161 9.42 9.09 -5.60
N ARG A 162 9.92 9.83 -6.61
CA ARG A 162 9.07 10.71 -7.44
C ARG A 162 8.27 9.93 -8.47
N THR A 163 8.90 8.93 -9.10
CA THR A 163 8.23 8.13 -10.13
C THR A 163 7.02 7.40 -9.58
N PRO A 164 7.10 6.62 -8.47
CA PRO A 164 5.91 6.00 -7.89
C PRO A 164 4.85 7.02 -7.44
N PHE A 165 5.25 8.19 -6.91
CA PHE A 165 4.32 9.26 -6.57
C PHE A 165 3.52 9.74 -7.79
N ILE A 166 4.19 10.01 -8.91
CA ILE A 166 3.52 10.49 -10.14
C ILE A 166 2.56 9.43 -10.68
N PHE A 167 2.99 8.16 -10.72
CA PHE A 167 2.10 7.07 -11.17
C PHE A 167 0.86 6.96 -10.28
N LEU A 168 1.04 7.00 -8.96
CA LEU A 168 -0.09 6.93 -8.04
C LEU A 168 -1.03 8.14 -8.18
N ALA A 169 -0.49 9.35 -8.27
CA ALA A 169 -1.29 10.56 -8.43
C ALA A 169 -2.14 10.52 -9.71
N ILE A 170 -1.52 10.16 -10.85
CA ILE A 170 -2.24 10.03 -12.13
C ILE A 170 -3.28 8.92 -12.04
N SER A 171 -2.91 7.75 -11.50
CA SER A 171 -3.81 6.61 -11.38
C SER A 171 -5.01 6.94 -10.50
N SER A 172 -4.80 7.57 -9.34
CA SER A 172 -5.86 7.93 -8.40
C SER A 172 -6.84 8.94 -9.02
N VAL A 173 -6.32 9.96 -9.69
CA VAL A 173 -7.18 10.94 -10.38
C VAL A 173 -7.95 10.29 -11.53
N SER A 174 -7.28 9.49 -12.36
CA SER A 174 -7.92 8.78 -13.47
C SER A 174 -9.00 7.80 -12.99
N ASN A 175 -8.75 7.10 -11.88
CA ASN A 175 -9.70 6.16 -11.32
C ASN A 175 -11.01 6.85 -10.91
N ILE A 176 -10.95 8.01 -10.23
CA ILE A 176 -12.16 8.78 -9.87
C ILE A 176 -13.01 9.11 -11.11
N PHE A 177 -12.39 9.51 -12.22
CA PHE A 177 -13.11 9.78 -13.46
C PHE A 177 -13.71 8.52 -14.07
N VAL A 178 -12.96 7.40 -14.08
CA VAL A 178 -13.42 6.12 -14.64
C VAL A 178 -14.54 5.53 -13.78
N ASP A 179 -14.47 5.65 -12.44
CA ASP A 179 -15.53 5.25 -11.52
C ASP A 179 -16.85 5.96 -11.85
N ILE A 180 -16.80 7.29 -11.94
CA ILE A 180 -17.98 8.10 -12.26
C ILE A 180 -18.52 7.72 -13.65
N LEU A 181 -17.65 7.51 -14.63
CA LEU A 181 -18.03 7.11 -15.98
C LEU A 181 -18.73 5.73 -15.98
N PHE A 182 -18.15 4.73 -15.31
CA PHE A 182 -18.70 3.38 -15.29
C PHE A 182 -19.98 3.28 -14.49
N VAL A 183 -20.05 3.98 -13.36
CA VAL A 183 -21.23 3.94 -12.48
C VAL A 183 -22.35 4.80 -13.03
N LYS A 184 -22.06 6.05 -13.44
CA LYS A 184 -23.10 7.00 -13.84
C LYS A 184 -23.51 6.87 -15.32
N SER A 185 -22.53 6.76 -16.23
CA SER A 185 -22.81 6.75 -17.67
C SER A 185 -23.11 5.35 -18.20
N PHE A 186 -22.37 4.34 -17.74
CA PHE A 186 -22.56 2.94 -18.18
C PHE A 186 -23.47 2.14 -17.24
N GLN A 187 -23.89 2.70 -16.10
CA GLN A 187 -24.80 2.09 -15.12
C GLN A 187 -24.37 0.70 -14.65
N MET A 188 -23.05 0.47 -14.55
CA MET A 188 -22.48 -0.83 -14.19
C MET A 188 -22.61 -1.18 -12.71
N GLY A 189 -23.16 -0.27 -11.88
CA GLY A 189 -23.30 -0.50 -10.45
C GLY A 189 -21.96 -0.77 -9.76
N ILE A 190 -21.96 -1.71 -8.80
CA ILE A 190 -20.76 -2.08 -8.01
C ILE A 190 -19.65 -2.68 -8.90
N ALA A 191 -20.00 -3.40 -9.97
CA ALA A 191 -19.04 -3.89 -10.92
C ALA A 191 -18.25 -2.76 -11.60
N GLY A 192 -18.87 -1.58 -11.78
CA GLY A 192 -18.24 -0.41 -12.37
C GLY A 192 -17.07 0.07 -11.52
N VAL A 193 -17.24 0.19 -10.21
CA VAL A 193 -16.17 0.58 -9.27
C VAL A 193 -15.03 -0.46 -9.28
N ALA A 194 -15.36 -1.75 -9.24
CA ALA A 194 -14.36 -2.81 -9.25
C ALA A 194 -13.56 -2.84 -10.57
N TRP A 195 -14.21 -2.70 -11.73
CA TRP A 195 -13.55 -2.66 -13.03
C TRP A 195 -12.76 -1.40 -13.27
N ALA A 196 -13.20 -0.24 -12.77
CA ALA A 196 -12.43 0.99 -12.84
C ALA A 196 -11.10 0.87 -12.09
N THR A 197 -11.14 0.33 -10.89
CA THR A 197 -9.95 0.02 -10.09
C THR A 197 -9.04 -0.97 -10.80
N PHE A 198 -9.58 -2.07 -11.33
CA PHE A 198 -8.85 -3.06 -12.11
C PHE A 198 -8.10 -2.44 -13.29
N LEU A 199 -8.79 -1.62 -14.10
CA LEU A 199 -8.21 -0.99 -15.29
C LEU A 199 -7.14 0.04 -14.93
N CYS A 200 -7.41 0.93 -13.98
CA CYS A 200 -6.47 1.98 -13.58
C CYS A 200 -5.21 1.39 -12.93
N GLN A 201 -5.37 0.37 -12.09
CA GLN A 201 -4.22 -0.36 -11.54
C GLN A 201 -3.48 -1.14 -12.62
N GLY A 202 -4.21 -1.76 -13.57
CA GLY A 202 -3.62 -2.50 -14.69
C GLY A 202 -2.70 -1.61 -15.53
N VAL A 203 -3.21 -0.47 -15.99
CA VAL A 203 -2.41 0.49 -16.76
C VAL A 203 -1.20 0.97 -15.97
N SER A 204 -1.40 1.32 -14.69
CA SER A 204 -0.32 1.80 -13.83
C SER A 204 0.74 0.73 -13.60
N ALA A 205 0.35 -0.53 -13.39
CA ALA A 205 1.26 -1.65 -13.21
C ALA A 205 2.11 -1.90 -14.45
N VAL A 206 1.47 -1.95 -15.63
CA VAL A 206 2.17 -2.17 -16.91
C VAL A 206 3.17 -1.04 -17.16
N LEU A 207 2.77 0.22 -16.99
CA LEU A 207 3.66 1.36 -17.16
C LEU A 207 4.80 1.36 -16.13
N ALA A 208 4.52 1.07 -14.85
CA ALA A 208 5.54 1.01 -13.81
C ALA A 208 6.57 -0.09 -14.10
N VAL A 209 6.13 -1.29 -14.45
CA VAL A 209 7.00 -2.41 -14.80
C VAL A 209 7.83 -2.09 -16.06
N ALA A 210 7.23 -1.51 -17.10
CA ALA A 210 7.93 -1.10 -18.30
C ALA A 210 9.07 -0.08 -18.00
N VAL A 211 8.79 0.90 -17.13
CA VAL A 211 9.81 1.88 -16.70
C VAL A 211 10.88 1.22 -15.83
N VAL A 212 10.54 0.26 -14.96
CA VAL A 212 11.53 -0.54 -14.20
C VAL A 212 12.44 -1.28 -15.16
N ILE A 213 11.89 -2.03 -16.13
CA ILE A 213 12.68 -2.78 -17.12
C ILE A 213 13.60 -1.82 -17.89
N ARG A 214 13.08 -0.71 -18.39
CA ARG A 214 13.88 0.29 -19.12
C ARG A 214 15.04 0.85 -18.29
N ARG A 215 14.83 1.08 -16.99
CA ARG A 215 15.89 1.56 -16.09
C ARG A 215 16.95 0.51 -15.83
N LEU A 216 16.54 -0.74 -15.59
CA LEU A 216 17.46 -1.83 -15.34
C LEU A 216 18.30 -2.17 -16.58
N THR A 217 17.72 -2.10 -17.77
CA THR A 217 18.47 -2.29 -19.02
C THR A 217 19.51 -1.19 -19.24
N GLY A 218 19.22 0.05 -18.81
CA GLY A 218 20.16 1.16 -18.85
C GLY A 218 21.35 1.06 -17.87
N ILE A 219 21.28 0.19 -16.86
CA ILE A 219 22.39 -0.05 -15.93
C ILE A 219 23.32 -1.10 -16.55
N LYS A 220 24.54 -0.70 -16.90
CA LYS A 220 25.56 -1.62 -17.43
C LYS A 220 25.98 -2.63 -16.37
N THR A 221 26.13 -3.89 -16.76
CA THR A 221 26.59 -4.98 -15.90
C THR A 221 27.62 -5.81 -16.61
N GLU A 222 28.64 -6.25 -15.90
CA GLU A 222 29.63 -7.20 -16.44
C GLU A 222 29.02 -8.61 -16.40
N GLY A 223 28.88 -9.23 -17.57
CA GLY A 223 28.32 -10.57 -17.75
C GLY A 223 26.78 -10.62 -17.68
N ARG A 224 26.24 -11.84 -17.91
CA ARG A 224 24.82 -12.10 -17.88
C ARG A 224 24.33 -12.26 -16.43
N PHE A 225 23.18 -11.68 -16.08
CA PHE A 225 22.52 -11.95 -14.81
C PHE A 225 21.71 -13.26 -14.89
N ARG A 226 21.49 -13.91 -13.75
CA ARG A 226 20.62 -15.09 -13.68
C ARG A 226 19.17 -14.65 -13.58
N PHE A 227 18.27 -15.35 -14.27
CA PHE A 227 16.84 -15.05 -14.17
C PHE A 227 16.26 -15.42 -12.80
N PHE A 228 16.79 -16.47 -12.17
CA PHE A 228 16.36 -16.93 -10.85
C PHE A 228 17.57 -17.39 -10.04
N ASP A 229 17.55 -17.06 -8.73
CA ASP A 229 18.56 -17.52 -7.78
C ASP A 229 17.91 -17.79 -6.42
N GLY A 230 17.95 -19.07 -5.99
CA GLY A 230 17.32 -19.51 -4.75
C GLY A 230 17.96 -18.92 -3.48
N SER A 231 19.25 -18.60 -3.51
CA SER A 231 19.92 -17.94 -2.38
C SER A 231 19.44 -16.50 -2.20
N ILE A 232 19.27 -15.79 -3.31
CA ILE A 232 18.70 -14.44 -3.29
C ILE A 232 17.22 -14.49 -2.86
N LEU A 233 16.46 -15.46 -3.36
CA LEU A 233 15.07 -15.65 -2.91
C LEU A 233 14.99 -15.86 -1.39
N LYS A 234 15.85 -16.70 -0.83
CA LYS A 234 15.91 -16.90 0.62
C LYS A 234 16.14 -15.60 1.38
N GLN A 235 17.04 -14.73 0.88
CA GLN A 235 17.28 -13.43 1.50
C GLN A 235 16.05 -12.50 1.41
N ILE A 236 15.34 -12.52 0.27
CA ILE A 236 14.10 -11.77 0.08
C ILE A 236 13.02 -12.28 1.07
N LEU A 237 12.86 -13.60 1.20
CA LEU A 237 11.86 -14.21 2.08
C LEU A 237 12.13 -13.94 3.57
N VAL A 238 13.39 -13.87 3.99
CA VAL A 238 13.77 -13.49 5.37
C VAL A 238 13.23 -12.10 5.74
N VAL A 239 13.06 -11.20 4.79
CA VAL A 239 12.46 -9.88 5.01
C VAL A 239 10.96 -9.90 4.72
N ALA A 240 10.55 -10.56 3.64
CA ALA A 240 9.16 -10.57 3.18
C ALA A 240 8.22 -11.26 4.17
N ILE A 241 8.59 -12.44 4.69
CA ILE A 241 7.72 -13.22 5.60
C ILE A 241 7.42 -12.44 6.90
N PRO A 242 8.42 -11.93 7.65
CA PRO A 242 8.12 -11.16 8.85
C PRO A 242 7.30 -9.89 8.54
N SER A 243 7.53 -9.22 7.41
CA SER A 243 6.77 -8.03 7.02
C SER A 243 5.31 -8.37 6.69
N THR A 244 5.07 -9.50 6.01
CA THR A 244 3.71 -10.01 5.77
C THR A 244 3.00 -10.33 7.08
N LEU A 245 3.65 -11.05 7.98
CA LEU A 245 3.09 -11.40 9.29
C LEU A 245 2.79 -10.14 10.12
N GLN A 246 3.71 -9.19 10.16
CA GLN A 246 3.49 -7.91 10.84
C GLN A 246 2.22 -7.21 10.33
N GLN A 247 2.05 -7.10 9.02
CA GLN A 247 0.86 -6.47 8.43
C GLN A 247 -0.41 -7.28 8.72
N SER A 248 -0.33 -8.60 8.66
CA SER A 248 -1.46 -9.49 8.99
C SER A 248 -1.87 -9.36 10.46
N PHE A 249 -0.93 -9.30 11.41
CA PHE A 249 -1.24 -9.11 12.82
C PHE A 249 -1.86 -7.75 13.11
N ILE A 250 -1.47 -6.69 12.41
CA ILE A 250 -2.13 -5.38 12.51
C ILE A 250 -3.60 -5.48 12.07
N SER A 251 -3.86 -6.15 10.94
CA SER A 251 -5.22 -6.33 10.43
C SER A 251 -6.09 -7.16 11.40
N ILE A 252 -5.56 -8.28 11.92
CA ILE A 252 -6.26 -9.11 12.91
C ILE A 252 -6.53 -8.31 14.18
N GLY A 253 -5.55 -7.54 14.67
CA GLY A 253 -5.73 -6.67 15.83
C GLY A 253 -6.85 -5.66 15.66
N ASN A 254 -6.95 -5.03 14.48
CA ASN A 254 -8.02 -4.10 14.16
C ASN A 254 -9.40 -4.77 14.16
N ILE A 255 -9.50 -6.00 13.61
CA ILE A 255 -10.76 -6.79 13.63
C ILE A 255 -11.19 -7.10 15.07
N ILE A 256 -10.26 -7.52 15.94
CA ILE A 256 -10.55 -7.80 17.35
C ILE A 256 -11.03 -6.54 18.06
N ILE A 257 -10.35 -5.40 17.86
CA ILE A 257 -10.76 -4.12 18.46
C ILE A 257 -12.15 -3.72 17.96
N GLN A 258 -12.41 -3.85 16.65
CA GLN A 258 -13.72 -3.55 16.07
C GLN A 258 -14.83 -4.41 16.66
N SER A 259 -14.57 -5.71 16.88
CA SER A 259 -15.52 -6.62 17.52
C SER A 259 -15.91 -6.15 18.93
N VAL A 260 -14.92 -5.75 19.73
CA VAL A 260 -15.17 -5.20 21.07
C VAL A 260 -15.96 -3.89 21.03
N ILE A 261 -15.61 -3.00 20.09
CA ILE A 261 -16.30 -1.70 19.93
C ILE A 261 -17.77 -1.88 19.53
N ASN A 262 -18.10 -2.91 18.78
CA ASN A 262 -19.47 -3.19 18.35
C ASN A 262 -20.43 -3.45 19.53
N ASP A 263 -19.91 -3.89 20.69
CA ASP A 263 -20.70 -4.11 21.90
C ASP A 263 -21.16 -2.80 22.58
N PHE A 264 -20.55 -1.66 22.24
CA PHE A 264 -20.84 -0.37 22.86
C PHE A 264 -21.94 0.46 22.17
N GLY A 265 -22.53 -0.07 21.10
CA GLY A 265 -23.64 0.55 20.38
C GLY A 265 -23.22 1.54 19.28
N THR A 266 -24.20 1.91 18.46
CA THR A 266 -24.00 2.62 17.17
C THR A 266 -23.27 3.96 17.30
N SER A 267 -23.54 4.73 18.35
CA SER A 267 -22.89 6.04 18.56
C SER A 267 -21.37 5.91 18.80
N VAL A 268 -20.96 4.89 19.59
CA VAL A 268 -19.55 4.62 19.85
C VAL A 268 -18.87 4.09 18.60
N ILE A 269 -19.53 3.20 17.86
CA ILE A 269 -19.03 2.67 16.59
C ILE A 269 -18.77 3.81 15.59
N ALA A 270 -19.70 4.75 15.45
CA ALA A 270 -19.57 5.89 14.56
C ALA A 270 -18.37 6.79 14.93
N GLY A 271 -18.23 7.14 16.22
CA GLY A 271 -17.12 7.94 16.73
C GLY A 271 -15.77 7.23 16.52
N TYR A 272 -15.70 5.95 16.88
CA TYR A 272 -14.49 5.13 16.67
C TYR A 272 -14.10 5.03 15.19
N SER A 273 -15.06 4.77 14.30
CA SER A 273 -14.80 4.66 12.86
C SER A 273 -14.25 5.96 12.28
N ALA A 274 -14.78 7.12 12.71
CA ALA A 274 -14.25 8.41 12.30
C ALA A 274 -12.82 8.65 12.83
N ALA A 275 -12.57 8.31 14.11
CA ALA A 275 -11.25 8.42 14.71
C ALA A 275 -10.22 7.51 14.03
N VAL A 276 -10.59 6.27 13.67
CA VAL A 276 -9.72 5.33 12.94
C VAL A 276 -9.36 5.87 11.57
N LYS A 277 -10.28 6.48 10.82
CA LYS A 277 -9.97 7.09 9.52
C LYS A 277 -8.92 8.19 9.63
N LEU A 278 -9.03 9.05 10.64
CA LEU A 278 -8.02 10.07 10.94
C LEU A 278 -6.67 9.45 11.32
N ASN A 279 -6.68 8.45 12.21
CA ASN A 279 -5.49 7.77 12.69
C ASN A 279 -4.76 7.00 11.58
N ASN A 280 -5.49 6.39 10.64
CA ASN A 280 -4.92 5.67 9.50
C ASN A 280 -4.07 6.57 8.61
N LEU A 281 -4.39 7.85 8.45
CA LEU A 281 -3.55 8.79 7.73
C LEU A 281 -2.17 8.91 8.38
N VAL A 282 -2.12 9.02 9.70
CA VAL A 282 -0.84 9.14 10.46
C VAL A 282 -0.07 7.82 10.41
N ILE A 283 -0.74 6.69 10.69
CA ILE A 283 -0.10 5.37 10.70
C ILE A 283 0.49 5.04 9.32
N THR A 284 -0.28 5.25 8.24
CA THR A 284 0.19 4.99 6.87
C THR A 284 1.36 5.90 6.51
N SER A 285 1.33 7.14 6.96
CA SER A 285 2.43 8.08 6.78
C SER A 285 3.70 7.63 7.47
N LEU A 286 3.60 7.18 8.72
CA LEU A 286 4.74 6.66 9.50
C LEU A 286 5.29 5.35 8.92
N THR A 287 4.42 4.45 8.49
CA THR A 287 4.81 3.19 7.84
C THR A 287 5.56 3.48 6.53
N THR A 288 5.07 4.41 5.73
CA THR A 288 5.71 4.82 4.46
C THR A 288 7.07 5.47 4.72
N LEU A 289 7.19 6.29 5.76
CA LEU A 289 8.46 6.86 6.19
C LEU A 289 9.43 5.76 6.63
N GLY A 290 8.96 4.77 7.41
CA GLY A 290 9.73 3.60 7.82
C GLY A 290 10.28 2.80 6.63
N ASN A 291 9.49 2.61 5.58
CA ASN A 291 9.91 1.96 4.34
C ASN A 291 11.02 2.78 3.63
N GLY A 292 10.87 4.11 3.60
CA GLY A 292 11.90 5.00 3.06
C GLY A 292 13.22 4.91 3.84
N ILE A 293 13.16 4.90 5.16
CA ILE A 293 14.32 4.76 6.04
C ILE A 293 14.97 3.38 5.86
N SER A 294 14.19 2.32 5.69
CA SER A 294 14.69 0.97 5.42
C SER A 294 15.51 0.92 4.14
N ASN A 295 15.04 1.55 3.06
CA ASN A 295 15.77 1.64 1.79
C ASN A 295 17.06 2.47 1.91
N TYR A 296 17.01 3.60 2.62
CA TYR A 296 18.20 4.39 2.92
C TYR A 296 19.24 3.57 3.69
N THR A 297 18.79 2.87 4.73
CA THR A 297 19.66 2.04 5.58
C THR A 297 20.26 0.89 4.77
N ALA A 298 19.45 0.18 3.98
CA ALA A 298 19.90 -0.94 3.16
C ALA A 298 20.94 -0.51 2.11
N GLN A 299 20.77 0.64 1.44
CA GLN A 299 21.78 1.17 0.51
C GLN A 299 23.08 1.49 1.24
N ASN A 300 23.03 2.12 2.41
CA ASN A 300 24.23 2.48 3.17
C ASN A 300 24.93 1.25 3.79
N ILE A 301 24.19 0.19 4.17
CA ILE A 301 24.77 -1.11 4.55
C ILE A 301 25.53 -1.70 3.35
N GLY A 302 24.89 -1.76 2.17
CA GLY A 302 25.53 -2.26 0.95
C GLY A 302 26.80 -1.49 0.59
N ALA A 303 26.81 -0.19 0.78
CA ALA A 303 27.97 0.68 0.55
C ALA A 303 29.03 0.65 1.67
N GLY A 304 28.82 -0.10 2.77
CA GLY A 304 29.74 -0.15 3.91
C GLY A 304 29.79 1.14 4.73
N LYS A 305 28.80 2.06 4.60
CA LYS A 305 28.80 3.40 5.21
C LYS A 305 28.03 3.41 6.54
N ILE A 306 28.54 2.71 7.57
CA ILE A 306 27.87 2.52 8.86
C ILE A 306 27.62 3.85 9.59
N ASP A 307 28.56 4.80 9.56
CA ASP A 307 28.40 6.11 10.23
C ASP A 307 27.23 6.92 9.63
N ARG A 308 26.95 6.74 8.33
CA ARG A 308 25.80 7.36 7.69
C ARG A 308 24.47 6.75 8.17
N ILE A 309 24.45 5.48 8.54
CA ILE A 309 23.26 4.82 9.11
C ILE A 309 22.92 5.46 10.45
N ARG A 310 23.91 5.65 11.34
CA ARG A 310 23.70 6.33 12.62
C ARG A 310 23.21 7.77 12.46
N SER A 311 23.80 8.51 11.52
CA SER A 311 23.38 9.88 11.20
C SER A 311 21.98 9.91 10.57
N GLY A 312 21.66 8.96 9.70
CA GLY A 312 20.35 8.79 9.08
C GLY A 312 19.27 8.44 10.11
N PHE A 313 19.58 7.57 11.07
CA PHE A 313 18.66 7.25 12.17
C PHE A 313 18.31 8.50 13.01
N LYS A 314 19.30 9.32 13.38
CA LYS A 314 19.03 10.59 14.07
C LYS A 314 18.18 11.55 13.22
N ALA A 315 18.45 11.62 11.91
CA ALA A 315 17.68 12.44 10.99
C ALA A 315 16.23 11.92 10.83
N SER A 316 16.05 10.60 10.80
CA SER A 316 14.71 9.99 10.73
C SER A 316 13.89 10.21 11.98
N LEU A 317 14.50 10.19 13.17
CA LEU A 317 13.80 10.55 14.41
C LEU A 317 13.28 11.99 14.35
N LYS A 318 14.09 12.94 13.86
CA LYS A 318 13.62 14.33 13.67
C LYS A 318 12.43 14.40 12.70
N LEU A 319 12.46 13.64 11.59
CA LEU A 319 11.37 13.56 10.65
C LEU A 319 10.09 13.03 11.30
N VAL A 320 10.19 11.93 12.06
CA VAL A 320 9.07 11.35 12.81
C VAL A 320 8.49 12.36 13.79
N TRP A 321 9.34 13.01 14.62
CA TRP A 321 8.87 14.02 15.57
C TRP A 321 8.19 15.20 14.90
N LEU A 322 8.78 15.71 13.82
CA LEU A 322 8.21 16.83 13.07
C LEU A 322 6.85 16.49 12.45
N LEU A 323 6.58 15.23 12.20
CA LEU A 323 5.31 14.75 11.69
C LEU A 323 4.33 14.46 12.84
N CYS A 324 4.77 13.72 13.85
CA CYS A 324 3.89 13.28 14.93
C CYS A 324 3.43 14.44 15.83
N ILE A 325 4.32 15.40 16.16
CA ILE A 325 3.96 16.49 17.08
C ILE A 325 2.82 17.36 16.53
N PRO A 326 2.85 17.85 15.26
CA PRO A 326 1.74 18.62 14.72
C PRO A 326 0.43 17.83 14.68
N PHE A 327 0.46 16.54 14.28
CA PHE A 327 -0.74 15.71 14.29
C PHE A 327 -1.27 15.47 15.71
N ALA A 328 -0.39 15.19 16.68
CA ALA A 328 -0.80 15.04 18.06
C ALA A 328 -1.44 16.34 18.59
N LEU A 329 -0.80 17.49 18.38
CA LEU A 329 -1.36 18.79 18.76
C LEU A 329 -2.70 19.05 18.09
N LEU A 330 -2.81 18.77 16.79
CA LEU A 330 -4.05 18.92 16.03
C LEU A 330 -5.16 18.03 16.61
N TYR A 331 -4.87 16.78 16.96
CA TYR A 331 -5.84 15.87 17.56
C TYR A 331 -6.28 16.31 18.96
N PHE A 332 -5.34 16.77 19.80
CA PHE A 332 -5.67 17.26 21.15
C PHE A 332 -6.45 18.57 21.13
N THR A 333 -6.13 19.49 20.19
CA THR A 333 -6.77 20.82 20.16
C THR A 333 -8.01 20.86 19.31
N CYS A 334 -8.03 20.14 18.19
CA CYS A 334 -9.08 20.21 17.16
C CYS A 334 -9.81 18.86 16.95
N GLY A 335 -9.56 17.83 17.77
CA GLY A 335 -10.10 16.48 17.56
C GLY A 335 -11.62 16.47 17.40
N ARG A 336 -12.33 17.25 18.22
CA ARG A 336 -13.80 17.40 18.09
C ARG A 336 -14.20 17.93 16.71
N TRP A 337 -13.53 18.95 16.20
CA TRP A 337 -13.83 19.55 14.90
C TRP A 337 -13.48 18.62 13.74
N LEU A 338 -12.41 17.84 13.90
CA LEU A 338 -12.01 16.85 12.90
C LEU A 338 -13.01 15.70 12.79
N LEU A 339 -13.60 15.27 13.92
CA LEU A 339 -14.67 14.25 13.91
C LEU A 339 -15.94 14.76 13.22
N LEU A 340 -16.27 16.05 13.39
CA LEU A 340 -17.43 16.67 12.71
C LEU A 340 -17.29 16.71 11.17
N LEU A 341 -16.10 16.53 10.62
CA LEU A 341 -15.94 16.37 9.15
C LEU A 341 -16.48 15.03 8.64
N PHE A 342 -16.61 14.04 9.52
CA PHE A 342 -17.05 12.69 9.18
C PHE A 342 -18.43 12.32 9.72
N LEU A 343 -18.96 13.11 10.66
CA LEU A 343 -20.22 12.82 11.37
C LEU A 343 -21.18 14.00 11.22
N ASP A 344 -22.30 13.76 10.55
CA ASP A 344 -23.42 14.70 10.51
C ASP A 344 -24.25 14.56 11.80
N ASN A 345 -24.34 15.63 12.61
CA ASN A 345 -25.09 15.68 13.88
C ASN A 345 -24.71 14.57 14.88
N PRO A 346 -23.42 14.45 15.29
CA PRO A 346 -22.99 13.39 16.18
C PRO A 346 -23.61 13.55 17.57
N THR A 347 -23.94 12.43 18.19
CA THR A 347 -24.36 12.39 19.60
C THR A 347 -23.18 12.75 20.51
N ALA A 348 -23.44 13.24 21.72
CA ALA A 348 -22.42 13.54 22.71
C ALA A 348 -21.53 12.32 23.02
N THR A 349 -22.06 11.11 22.92
CA THR A 349 -21.35 9.84 23.12
C THR A 349 -20.38 9.54 21.97
N ALA A 350 -20.70 9.91 20.73
CA ALA A 350 -19.82 9.70 19.58
C ALA A 350 -18.61 10.65 19.56
N ILE A 351 -18.69 11.78 20.28
CA ILE A 351 -17.62 12.79 20.35
C ILE A 351 -16.67 12.52 21.53
N LYS A 352 -17.14 11.86 22.60
CA LYS A 352 -16.32 11.50 23.77
C LYS A 352 -15.42 10.29 23.47
#